data_61dda30d6503dbedb6b6e8e159682dfc
#
_entry.id   61dda30d6503dbedb6b6e8e159682dfc
#
_cell.length_a   1.000
_cell.length_b   1.000
_cell.length_c   1.000
_cell.angle_alpha   90.00
_cell.angle_beta   90.00
_cell.angle_gamma   90.00
#
_symmetry.space_group_name_H-M   'P 1'
#
loop_
_entity.id
_entity.type
_entity.pdbx_description
1 polymer ?
#
loop_
_entity_poly.entity_id
_entity_poly.type
_entity_poly.pdbx_seq_one_letter_code
_entity_poly.pdbx_strand_id
1 'polypeptide(L)'
;MYYKDGTRFAVVLKDINGNPLANMDVIISINGRDYVKQSDENGTASLGLNLESKNYTVVTTFGGNSKYFGTRSNNTVSILSTLISKDIVKYYRNGTQFYATVLDFKGNPLANTTVMFNINGVFYNKTTDENGTAKLNIWLRPGKYIITIFNLVTGEQAGNNVTVLSKIVENYDLVKYYKNASKFSVKILDSQGYPVEGTIVTFNINGVFYYKETDSNGIASLAINLRPGKYVITTMYGQYDVGNNVTVLPTLQTSDLKMKYLDGSAFNARVVDGQGNPLANQIVTFNVNGVFYNKVTNDEGIASLNIRLMKGESVSYTHLRAHETCADL
;
A
#
# COMPACT_ATOMS: atom_id res chain seq x y z
N MET A 1 -18.22 -4.20 31.88
CA MET A 1 -19.42 -3.59 31.28
C MET A 1 -19.32 -3.61 29.77
N TYR A 2 -20.43 -3.62 29.03
CA TYR A 2 -20.44 -3.42 27.60
C TYR A 2 -20.55 -1.92 27.26
N TYR A 3 -20.26 -1.60 26.01
CA TYR A 3 -20.34 -0.23 25.51
C TYR A 3 -21.73 0.37 25.74
N LYS A 4 -21.78 1.49 26.48
CA LYS A 4 -23.01 2.23 26.82
C LYS A 4 -24.12 1.39 27.46
N ASP A 5 -23.82 0.34 28.23
CA ASP A 5 -24.80 -0.52 28.89
C ASP A 5 -25.45 0.11 30.11
N GLY A 6 -25.10 1.36 30.45
CA GLY A 6 -25.64 2.09 31.61
C GLY A 6 -24.97 1.78 32.94
N THR A 7 -24.02 0.81 32.98
CA THR A 7 -23.27 0.49 34.20
C THR A 7 -22.48 1.72 34.67
N ARG A 8 -22.46 1.91 35.97
CA ARG A 8 -21.72 3.00 36.62
C ARG A 8 -20.50 2.44 37.34
N PHE A 9 -19.39 3.13 37.26
CA PHE A 9 -18.27 2.89 38.15
C PHE A 9 -18.65 3.49 39.53
N ALA A 10 -18.50 2.71 40.59
CA ALA A 10 -18.84 3.17 41.94
C ALA A 10 -17.73 2.79 42.93
N VAL A 11 -17.50 3.66 43.88
CA VAL A 11 -16.61 3.44 45.02
C VAL A 11 -17.34 3.73 46.30
N VAL A 12 -17.01 3.00 47.39
CA VAL A 12 -17.59 3.22 48.71
C VAL A 12 -16.51 3.74 49.64
N LEU A 13 -16.71 4.90 50.18
CA LEU A 13 -15.83 5.52 51.16
C LEU A 13 -16.32 5.18 52.59
N LYS A 14 -15.42 4.59 53.38
CA LYS A 14 -15.72 4.17 54.78
C LYS A 14 -14.64 4.65 55.74
N ASP A 15 -15.03 4.84 57.00
CA ASP A 15 -14.07 5.05 58.07
C ASP A 15 -13.36 3.76 58.51
N ILE A 16 -12.44 3.85 59.49
CA ILE A 16 -11.66 2.71 59.99
C ILE A 16 -12.53 1.63 60.65
N ASN A 17 -13.73 1.99 61.10
CA ASN A 17 -14.67 1.06 61.71
C ASN A 17 -15.65 0.46 60.70
N GLY A 18 -15.48 0.78 59.42
CA GLY A 18 -16.34 0.29 58.34
C GLY A 18 -17.64 1.13 58.13
N ASN A 19 -17.83 2.20 58.84
CA ASN A 19 -19.01 3.06 58.68
C ASN A 19 -18.94 3.87 57.39
N PRO A 20 -20.04 4.02 56.65
CA PRO A 20 -20.05 4.81 55.43
C PRO A 20 -19.83 6.30 55.72
N LEU A 21 -19.07 6.97 54.86
CA LEU A 21 -18.82 8.41 54.92
C LEU A 21 -19.66 9.11 53.85
N ALA A 22 -20.76 9.76 54.30
CA ALA A 22 -21.65 10.50 53.41
C ALA A 22 -21.17 11.94 53.18
N ASN A 23 -21.61 12.53 52.09
CA ASN A 23 -21.36 13.94 51.70
C ASN A 23 -19.87 14.29 51.59
N MET A 24 -19.03 13.32 51.18
CA MET A 24 -17.59 13.51 50.94
C MET A 24 -17.32 13.67 49.45
N ASP A 25 -16.47 14.63 49.11
CA ASP A 25 -16.03 14.81 47.74
C ASP A 25 -14.95 13.77 47.40
N VAL A 26 -15.24 12.96 46.39
CA VAL A 26 -14.35 11.94 45.83
C VAL A 26 -14.02 12.30 44.40
N ILE A 27 -12.74 12.38 44.06
CA ILE A 27 -12.26 12.60 42.70
C ILE A 27 -12.11 11.24 42.01
N ILE A 28 -12.82 11.05 40.91
CA ILE A 28 -12.70 9.88 40.03
C ILE A 28 -12.00 10.33 38.75
N SER A 29 -10.76 9.90 38.57
CA SER A 29 -9.93 10.23 37.41
C SER A 29 -9.94 9.06 36.43
N ILE A 30 -10.39 9.29 35.20
CA ILE A 30 -10.42 8.31 34.12
C ILE A 30 -10.20 8.97 32.77
N ASN A 31 -9.42 8.33 31.90
CA ASN A 31 -9.14 8.81 30.54
C ASN A 31 -8.63 10.26 30.50
N GLY A 32 -7.77 10.64 31.46
CA GLY A 32 -7.15 11.96 31.56
C GLY A 32 -8.10 13.07 32.04
N ARG A 33 -9.27 12.72 32.60
CA ARG A 33 -10.25 13.69 33.16
C ARG A 33 -10.58 13.35 34.60
N ASP A 34 -10.76 14.39 35.41
CA ASP A 34 -11.16 14.32 36.80
C ASP A 34 -12.65 14.68 36.95
N TYR A 35 -13.34 13.85 37.70
CA TYR A 35 -14.76 14.04 38.03
C TYR A 35 -14.93 14.06 39.53
N VAL A 36 -15.33 15.18 40.10
CA VAL A 36 -15.71 15.27 41.51
C VAL A 36 -17.12 14.72 41.69
N LYS A 37 -17.26 13.72 42.55
CA LYS A 37 -18.52 13.10 42.92
C LYS A 37 -18.67 13.08 44.43
N GLN A 38 -19.84 13.43 44.91
CA GLN A 38 -20.15 13.39 46.34
C GLN A 38 -20.69 12.02 46.70
N SER A 39 -20.21 11.48 47.83
CA SER A 39 -20.73 10.22 48.38
C SER A 39 -22.13 10.39 48.96
N ASP A 40 -22.99 9.41 48.71
CA ASP A 40 -24.35 9.32 49.26
C ASP A 40 -24.35 8.85 50.72
N GLU A 41 -25.55 8.62 51.31
CA GLU A 41 -25.74 8.14 52.67
C GLU A 41 -25.07 6.78 52.94
N ASN A 42 -24.87 5.97 51.91
CA ASN A 42 -24.15 4.70 51.98
C ASN A 42 -22.63 4.83 51.72
N GLY A 43 -22.13 6.06 51.69
CA GLY A 43 -20.73 6.35 51.36
C GLY A 43 -20.36 6.14 49.90
N THR A 44 -21.33 5.96 49.00
CA THR A 44 -21.07 5.60 47.58
C THR A 44 -20.95 6.84 46.69
N ALA A 45 -19.83 6.98 46.05
CA ALA A 45 -19.64 7.93 44.94
C ALA A 45 -19.62 7.22 43.61
N SER A 46 -20.37 7.64 42.58
CA SER A 46 -20.47 6.94 41.32
C SER A 46 -20.38 7.84 40.11
N LEU A 47 -19.80 7.28 39.00
CA LEU A 47 -19.63 7.94 37.71
C LEU A 47 -20.21 7.05 36.61
N GLY A 48 -21.14 7.59 35.82
CA GLY A 48 -21.57 6.95 34.57
C GLY A 48 -20.44 7.00 33.53
N LEU A 49 -20.13 5.89 32.91
CA LEU A 49 -19.06 5.78 31.92
C LEU A 49 -19.65 5.75 30.51
N ASN A 50 -19.31 6.77 29.72
CA ASN A 50 -19.68 6.87 28.31
C ASN A 50 -18.39 7.00 27.50
N LEU A 51 -17.59 5.94 27.49
CA LEU A 51 -16.28 5.86 26.87
C LEU A 51 -16.25 4.75 25.80
N GLU A 52 -15.26 4.81 24.91
CA GLU A 52 -15.03 3.77 23.90
C GLU A 52 -14.69 2.42 24.53
N SER A 53 -14.88 1.35 23.77
CA SER A 53 -14.59 -0.03 24.19
C SER A 53 -13.10 -0.27 24.28
N LYS A 54 -12.58 -0.33 25.50
CA LYS A 54 -11.20 -0.70 25.85
C LYS A 54 -11.04 -0.78 27.37
N ASN A 55 -9.84 -1.10 27.82
CA ASN A 55 -9.48 -1.07 29.25
C ASN A 55 -9.04 0.34 29.66
N TYR A 56 -9.51 0.77 30.81
CA TYR A 56 -9.17 2.04 31.42
C TYR A 56 -8.66 1.83 32.85
N THR A 57 -7.65 2.58 33.25
CA THR A 57 -7.28 2.75 34.66
C THR A 57 -8.13 3.89 35.23
N VAL A 58 -8.80 3.61 36.33
CA VAL A 58 -9.55 4.57 37.12
C VAL A 58 -8.79 4.79 38.41
N VAL A 59 -8.49 6.05 38.70
CA VAL A 59 -7.89 6.48 39.95
C VAL A 59 -8.94 7.17 40.77
N THR A 60 -9.17 6.72 41.98
CA THR A 60 -10.10 7.36 42.93
C THR A 60 -9.32 7.99 44.05
N THR A 61 -9.58 9.24 44.34
CA THR A 61 -8.88 9.98 45.41
C THR A 61 -9.91 10.67 46.29
N PHE A 62 -9.80 10.45 47.60
CA PHE A 62 -10.39 11.25 48.62
C PHE A 62 -9.28 12.09 49.25
N GLY A 63 -9.39 13.42 49.20
CA GLY A 63 -8.35 14.34 49.66
C GLY A 63 -8.19 14.42 51.18
N GLY A 64 -9.12 13.81 51.95
CA GLY A 64 -9.19 13.96 53.39
C GLY A 64 -9.90 15.26 53.83
N ASN A 65 -10.11 15.41 55.13
CA ASN A 65 -10.61 16.61 55.77
C ASN A 65 -10.11 16.72 57.20
N SER A 66 -10.65 17.61 57.99
CA SER A 66 -10.26 17.81 59.42
C SER A 66 -10.44 16.56 60.30
N LYS A 67 -11.24 15.59 59.88
CA LYS A 67 -11.61 14.39 60.64
C LYS A 67 -11.01 13.10 60.05
N TYR A 68 -10.80 13.03 58.75
CA TYR A 68 -10.40 11.83 58.02
C TYR A 68 -9.16 12.08 57.13
N PHE A 69 -8.22 11.15 57.14
CA PHE A 69 -7.06 11.21 56.26
C PHE A 69 -7.47 10.91 54.80
N GLY A 70 -6.72 11.49 53.89
CA GLY A 70 -6.90 11.24 52.47
C GLY A 70 -6.50 9.80 52.08
N THR A 71 -7.12 9.28 51.02
CA THR A 71 -6.80 7.96 50.50
C THR A 71 -6.91 7.96 48.97
N ARG A 72 -6.22 6.99 48.35
CA ARG A 72 -6.21 6.80 46.89
C ARG A 72 -6.29 5.32 46.54
N SER A 73 -7.03 5.00 45.49
CA SER A 73 -7.21 3.64 44.98
C SER A 73 -7.10 3.63 43.45
N ASN A 74 -6.57 2.57 42.90
CA ASN A 74 -6.49 2.31 41.45
C ASN A 74 -7.31 1.09 41.09
N ASN A 75 -8.16 1.20 40.08
CA ASN A 75 -9.00 0.13 39.57
C ASN A 75 -8.89 0.05 38.04
N THR A 76 -9.17 -1.12 37.49
CA THR A 76 -9.31 -1.29 36.03
C THR A 76 -10.79 -1.43 35.69
N VAL A 77 -11.23 -0.67 34.70
CA VAL A 77 -12.56 -0.82 34.09
C VAL A 77 -12.38 -1.31 32.65
N SER A 78 -12.97 -2.46 32.35
CA SER A 78 -13.02 -3.02 30.99
C SER A 78 -14.37 -2.72 30.38
N ILE A 79 -14.37 -1.93 29.29
CA ILE A 79 -15.55 -1.69 28.46
C ILE A 79 -15.45 -2.60 27.26
N LEU A 80 -16.34 -3.58 27.18
CA LEU A 80 -16.38 -4.58 26.12
C LEU A 80 -17.12 -4.02 24.90
N SER A 81 -16.61 -4.35 23.72
CA SER A 81 -17.25 -3.97 22.47
C SER A 81 -18.56 -4.74 22.23
N THR A 82 -19.52 -4.08 21.63
CA THR A 82 -20.74 -4.68 21.07
C THR A 82 -20.56 -5.04 19.57
N LEU A 83 -19.33 -4.91 19.06
CA LEU A 83 -18.92 -5.31 17.72
C LEU A 83 -17.73 -6.28 17.81
N ILE A 84 -17.88 -7.46 17.22
CA ILE A 84 -16.82 -8.47 17.12
C ILE A 84 -16.49 -8.66 15.64
N SER A 85 -15.27 -8.28 15.28
CA SER A 85 -14.76 -8.38 13.92
C SER A 85 -13.25 -8.50 13.95
N LYS A 86 -12.64 -8.82 12.81
CA LYS A 86 -11.18 -8.91 12.67
C LYS A 86 -10.72 -8.45 11.29
N ASP A 87 -9.47 -8.05 11.21
CA ASP A 87 -8.80 -7.75 9.96
C ASP A 87 -8.83 -8.96 9.01
N ILE A 88 -8.91 -8.69 7.70
CA ILE A 88 -8.82 -9.73 6.70
C ILE A 88 -7.75 -9.44 5.65
N VAL A 89 -7.12 -10.51 5.18
CA VAL A 89 -6.25 -10.52 4.02
C VAL A 89 -6.83 -11.52 3.03
N LYS A 90 -7.01 -11.09 1.79
CA LYS A 90 -7.59 -11.93 0.75
C LYS A 90 -7.00 -11.64 -0.61
N TYR A 91 -6.97 -12.61 -1.51
CA TYR A 91 -6.66 -12.35 -2.91
C TYR A 91 -7.85 -11.73 -3.65
N TYR A 92 -7.55 -10.95 -4.67
CA TYR A 92 -8.55 -10.32 -5.53
C TYR A 92 -9.54 -11.36 -6.06
N ARG A 93 -10.83 -11.09 -5.83
CA ARG A 93 -11.96 -11.94 -6.25
C ARG A 93 -11.93 -13.38 -5.73
N ASN A 94 -11.25 -13.66 -4.61
CA ASN A 94 -11.52 -14.92 -3.92
C ASN A 94 -12.83 -14.84 -3.12
N GLY A 95 -13.34 -15.99 -2.68
CA GLY A 95 -14.62 -16.11 -1.97
C GLY A 95 -14.60 -15.61 -0.52
N THR A 96 -13.47 -15.18 0.03
CA THR A 96 -13.36 -14.69 1.41
C THR A 96 -14.22 -13.45 1.62
N GLN A 97 -15.07 -13.50 2.64
CA GLN A 97 -15.97 -12.41 3.04
C GLN A 97 -15.46 -11.76 4.33
N PHE A 98 -15.85 -10.53 4.56
CA PHE A 98 -15.69 -9.88 5.85
C PHE A 98 -16.90 -10.21 6.73
N TYR A 99 -16.66 -10.53 8.02
CA TYR A 99 -17.69 -10.87 9.00
C TYR A 99 -17.64 -9.91 10.17
N ALA A 100 -18.83 -9.54 10.66
CA ALA A 100 -18.99 -8.78 11.90
C ALA A 100 -20.15 -9.34 12.69
N THR A 101 -19.93 -9.64 13.97
CA THR A 101 -21.00 -10.00 14.91
C THR A 101 -21.39 -8.78 15.72
N VAL A 102 -22.68 -8.55 15.84
CA VAL A 102 -23.27 -7.40 16.49
C VAL A 102 -24.00 -7.86 17.75
N LEU A 103 -23.70 -7.19 18.86
CA LEU A 103 -24.27 -7.49 20.18
C LEU A 103 -25.14 -6.34 20.67
N ASP A 104 -26.06 -6.66 21.57
CA ASP A 104 -26.82 -5.68 22.34
C ASP A 104 -25.98 -5.07 23.49
N PHE A 105 -26.55 -4.18 24.27
CA PHE A 105 -25.92 -3.56 25.45
C PHE A 105 -25.57 -4.56 26.56
N LYS A 106 -26.07 -5.80 26.51
CA LYS A 106 -25.81 -6.86 27.51
C LYS A 106 -24.84 -7.92 26.96
N GLY A 107 -24.39 -7.76 25.71
CA GLY A 107 -23.49 -8.72 25.07
C GLY A 107 -24.21 -9.90 24.40
N ASN A 108 -25.53 -9.87 24.21
CA ASN A 108 -26.25 -10.91 23.50
C ASN A 108 -26.20 -10.63 21.99
N PRO A 109 -26.06 -11.66 21.13
CA PRO A 109 -26.11 -11.51 19.69
C PRO A 109 -27.45 -10.90 19.22
N LEU A 110 -27.38 -9.93 18.32
CA LEU A 110 -28.55 -9.30 17.72
C LEU A 110 -28.89 -9.97 16.38
N ALA A 111 -29.84 -10.91 16.42
CA ALA A 111 -30.36 -11.55 15.22
C ALA A 111 -31.28 -10.63 14.41
N ASN A 112 -31.37 -10.87 13.09
CA ASN A 112 -32.24 -10.14 12.16
C ASN A 112 -32.15 -8.60 12.28
N THR A 113 -30.98 -8.10 12.63
CA THR A 113 -30.72 -6.67 12.87
C THR A 113 -29.87 -6.10 11.74
N THR A 114 -30.16 -4.87 11.34
CA THR A 114 -29.37 -4.19 10.32
C THR A 114 -28.06 -3.69 10.93
N VAL A 115 -26.96 -4.07 10.28
CA VAL A 115 -25.62 -3.53 10.51
C VAL A 115 -25.17 -2.79 9.25
N MET A 116 -24.50 -1.65 9.45
CA MET A 116 -24.00 -0.86 8.33
C MET A 116 -22.47 -0.98 8.25
N PHE A 117 -21.97 -1.23 7.06
CA PHE A 117 -20.55 -1.23 6.74
C PHE A 117 -20.23 -0.03 5.86
N ASN A 118 -19.07 0.60 6.08
CA ASN A 118 -18.48 1.55 5.15
C ASN A 118 -17.10 1.06 4.73
N ILE A 119 -16.87 0.93 3.45
CA ILE A 119 -15.55 0.65 2.90
C ILE A 119 -15.37 1.42 1.61
N ASN A 120 -14.21 2.08 1.47
CA ASN A 120 -13.89 2.89 0.29
C ASN A 120 -14.96 3.97 -0.02
N GLY A 121 -15.57 4.55 1.03
CA GLY A 121 -16.62 5.58 0.91
C GLY A 121 -18.02 5.07 0.56
N VAL A 122 -18.18 3.76 0.37
CA VAL A 122 -19.49 3.14 0.01
C VAL A 122 -20.09 2.48 1.24
N PHE A 123 -21.38 2.76 1.48
CA PHE A 123 -22.14 2.20 2.59
C PHE A 123 -22.94 0.98 2.14
N TYR A 124 -22.92 -0.07 2.98
CA TYR A 124 -23.65 -1.32 2.76
C TYR A 124 -24.44 -1.70 3.99
N ASN A 125 -25.74 -1.83 3.86
CA ASN A 125 -26.60 -2.39 4.90
C ASN A 125 -26.69 -3.89 4.73
N LYS A 126 -26.48 -4.65 5.81
CA LYS A 126 -26.59 -6.10 5.86
C LYS A 126 -27.41 -6.49 7.07
N THR A 127 -28.15 -7.58 6.96
CA THR A 127 -28.92 -8.14 8.07
C THR A 127 -28.09 -9.26 8.70
N THR A 128 -28.07 -9.30 10.03
CA THR A 128 -27.42 -10.35 10.81
C THR A 128 -28.25 -11.65 10.78
N ASP A 129 -27.55 -12.76 10.84
CA ASP A 129 -28.14 -14.09 11.01
C ASP A 129 -28.56 -14.33 12.48
N GLU A 130 -28.98 -15.56 12.80
CA GLU A 130 -29.41 -15.97 14.16
C GLU A 130 -28.31 -15.80 15.21
N ASN A 131 -27.04 -15.83 14.81
CA ASN A 131 -25.90 -15.62 15.68
C ASN A 131 -25.44 -14.15 15.77
N GLY A 132 -26.25 -13.23 15.28
CA GLY A 132 -25.92 -11.80 15.25
C GLY A 132 -24.82 -11.45 14.24
N THR A 133 -24.49 -12.31 13.28
CA THR A 133 -23.36 -12.14 12.36
C THR A 133 -23.85 -11.70 10.97
N ALA A 134 -23.29 -10.63 10.47
CA ALA A 134 -23.47 -10.15 9.11
C ALA A 134 -22.18 -10.33 8.29
N LYS A 135 -22.32 -10.50 6.98
CA LYS A 135 -21.23 -10.73 6.05
C LYS A 135 -21.26 -9.74 4.88
N LEU A 136 -20.07 -9.34 4.42
CA LEU A 136 -19.89 -8.47 3.28
C LEU A 136 -18.87 -9.06 2.30
N ASN A 137 -19.28 -9.18 1.02
CA ASN A 137 -18.35 -9.50 -0.05
C ASN A 137 -17.47 -8.28 -0.39
N ILE A 138 -16.16 -8.48 -0.43
CA ILE A 138 -15.21 -7.43 -0.80
C ILE A 138 -14.74 -7.66 -2.24
N TRP A 139 -15.17 -6.78 -3.14
CA TRP A 139 -14.86 -6.82 -4.59
C TRP A 139 -13.93 -5.69 -5.03
N LEU A 140 -13.22 -5.08 -4.07
CA LEU A 140 -12.29 -3.99 -4.34
C LEU A 140 -11.04 -4.47 -5.08
N ARG A 141 -10.42 -3.58 -5.85
CA ARG A 141 -9.11 -3.84 -6.49
C ARG A 141 -8.04 -4.13 -5.43
N PRO A 142 -6.92 -4.76 -5.79
CA PRO A 142 -5.79 -4.93 -4.87
C PRO A 142 -5.37 -3.61 -4.22
N GLY A 143 -5.17 -3.66 -2.90
CA GLY A 143 -4.88 -2.49 -2.08
C GLY A 143 -5.17 -2.72 -0.61
N LYS A 144 -4.92 -1.69 0.19
CA LYS A 144 -5.21 -1.65 1.62
C LYS A 144 -6.37 -0.70 1.87
N TYR A 145 -7.36 -1.15 2.60
CA TYR A 145 -8.59 -0.42 2.90
C TYR A 145 -8.90 -0.52 4.39
N ILE A 146 -9.70 0.40 4.88
CA ILE A 146 -10.33 0.32 6.20
C ILE A 146 -11.82 0.10 5.98
N ILE A 147 -12.38 -0.93 6.63
CA ILE A 147 -13.81 -1.12 6.74
C ILE A 147 -14.26 -0.64 8.11
N THR A 148 -15.27 0.23 8.15
CA THR A 148 -15.92 0.67 9.38
C THR A 148 -17.26 -0.03 9.50
N ILE A 149 -17.50 -0.62 10.67
CA ILE A 149 -18.76 -1.28 11.04
C ILE A 149 -19.52 -0.36 12.00
N PHE A 150 -20.82 -0.26 11.84
CA PHE A 150 -21.70 0.53 12.69
C PHE A 150 -22.75 -0.40 13.29
N ASN A 151 -22.72 -0.55 14.61
CA ASN A 151 -23.81 -1.15 15.36
C ASN A 151 -24.90 -0.07 15.54
N LEU A 152 -25.97 -0.16 14.76
CA LEU A 152 -27.03 0.86 14.76
C LEU A 152 -27.89 0.85 16.04
N VAL A 153 -27.81 -0.22 16.85
CA VAL A 153 -28.54 -0.34 18.13
C VAL A 153 -27.80 0.38 19.25
N THR A 154 -26.48 0.13 19.39
CA THR A 154 -25.68 0.72 20.47
C THR A 154 -25.00 2.03 20.07
N GLY A 155 -24.90 2.28 18.76
CA GLY A 155 -24.19 3.42 18.19
C GLY A 155 -22.67 3.23 18.20
N GLU A 156 -22.17 2.01 18.50
CA GLU A 156 -20.73 1.72 18.46
C GLU A 156 -20.24 1.61 17.03
N GLN A 157 -18.97 2.05 16.81
CA GLN A 157 -18.27 1.93 15.55
C GLN A 157 -16.94 1.23 15.76
N ALA A 158 -16.56 0.34 14.86
CA ALA A 158 -15.27 -0.32 14.87
C ALA A 158 -14.65 -0.34 13.46
N GLY A 159 -13.33 -0.16 13.40
CA GLY A 159 -12.57 -0.19 12.16
C GLY A 159 -11.70 -1.44 12.07
N ASN A 160 -11.62 -2.05 10.89
CA ASN A 160 -10.72 -3.16 10.58
C ASN A 160 -9.96 -2.93 9.28
N ASN A 161 -8.77 -3.51 9.19
CA ASN A 161 -7.99 -3.50 7.96
C ASN A 161 -8.49 -4.60 7.01
N VAL A 162 -8.62 -4.22 5.75
CA VAL A 162 -8.90 -5.13 4.64
C VAL A 162 -7.76 -5.02 3.65
N THR A 163 -6.97 -6.08 3.50
CA THR A 163 -5.92 -6.14 2.49
C THR A 163 -6.35 -7.05 1.36
N VAL A 164 -6.48 -6.48 0.16
CA VAL A 164 -6.75 -7.24 -1.07
C VAL A 164 -5.44 -7.41 -1.83
N LEU A 165 -4.97 -8.66 -1.95
CA LEU A 165 -3.72 -9.03 -2.62
C LEU A 165 -3.92 -9.13 -4.13
N SER A 166 -2.91 -8.73 -4.90
CA SER A 166 -2.86 -8.92 -6.34
C SER A 166 -2.68 -10.39 -6.70
N LYS A 167 -3.24 -10.80 -7.83
CA LYS A 167 -2.93 -12.07 -8.50
C LYS A 167 -1.83 -11.94 -9.56
N ILE A 168 -1.47 -10.71 -9.93
CA ILE A 168 -0.32 -10.38 -10.76
C ILE A 168 0.76 -9.90 -9.81
N VAL A 169 1.83 -10.66 -9.67
CA VAL A 169 2.94 -10.37 -8.76
C VAL A 169 4.28 -10.48 -9.50
N GLU A 170 5.38 -10.13 -8.84
CA GLU A 170 6.72 -10.13 -9.43
C GLU A 170 6.77 -9.33 -10.76
N ASN A 171 5.92 -8.31 -10.87
CA ASN A 171 5.80 -7.42 -12.02
C ASN A 171 6.62 -6.15 -11.76
N TYR A 172 7.92 -6.22 -12.01
CA TYR A 172 8.85 -5.12 -11.80
C TYR A 172 9.01 -4.26 -13.05
N ASP A 173 9.34 -3.00 -12.89
CA ASP A 173 9.76 -2.15 -13.98
C ASP A 173 11.00 -2.73 -14.67
N LEU A 174 11.06 -2.64 -16.00
CA LEU A 174 12.19 -3.17 -16.78
C LEU A 174 13.05 -2.01 -17.31
N VAL A 175 14.34 -2.06 -17.00
CA VAL A 175 15.35 -1.20 -17.64
C VAL A 175 16.32 -2.09 -18.38
N LYS A 176 16.48 -1.87 -19.68
CA LYS A 176 17.37 -2.66 -20.52
C LYS A 176 17.97 -1.81 -21.63
N TYR A 177 19.13 -2.20 -22.12
CA TYR A 177 19.67 -1.62 -23.36
C TYR A 177 18.94 -2.16 -24.60
N TYR A 178 18.94 -1.38 -25.66
CA TYR A 178 18.41 -1.80 -26.96
C TYR A 178 19.07 -3.11 -27.41
N LYS A 179 18.27 -4.06 -27.93
CA LYS A 179 18.68 -5.42 -28.31
C LYS A 179 19.21 -6.31 -27.15
N ASN A 180 19.12 -5.89 -25.90
CA ASN A 180 19.37 -6.79 -24.78
C ASN A 180 18.31 -7.91 -24.74
N ALA A 181 18.66 -9.11 -24.33
CA ALA A 181 17.78 -10.29 -24.32
C ALA A 181 16.80 -10.31 -23.11
N SER A 182 16.93 -9.40 -22.14
CA SER A 182 16.05 -9.37 -20.99
C SER A 182 14.59 -9.20 -21.39
N LYS A 183 13.73 -9.98 -20.74
CA LYS A 183 12.28 -9.98 -20.95
C LYS A 183 11.58 -9.25 -19.81
N PHE A 184 10.43 -8.68 -20.09
CA PHE A 184 9.48 -8.30 -19.05
C PHE A 184 8.73 -9.56 -18.62
N SER A 185 8.65 -9.81 -17.32
CA SER A 185 8.01 -11.01 -16.79
C SER A 185 7.09 -10.67 -15.62
N VAL A 186 6.05 -11.44 -15.47
CA VAL A 186 5.09 -11.38 -14.35
C VAL A 186 4.79 -12.80 -13.88
N LYS A 187 4.41 -12.93 -12.62
CA LYS A 187 3.92 -14.19 -12.05
C LYS A 187 2.45 -14.10 -11.76
N ILE A 188 1.71 -15.12 -12.13
CA ILE A 188 0.26 -15.22 -11.95
C ILE A 188 -0.04 -16.20 -10.83
N LEU A 189 -0.92 -15.76 -9.91
CA LEU A 189 -1.40 -16.55 -8.78
C LEU A 189 -2.91 -16.80 -8.91
N ASP A 190 -3.35 -17.91 -8.36
CA ASP A 190 -4.78 -18.22 -8.19
C ASP A 190 -5.40 -17.44 -7.00
N SER A 191 -6.61 -17.80 -6.63
CA SER A 191 -7.34 -17.20 -5.50
C SER A 191 -6.84 -17.67 -4.13
N GLN A 192 -5.95 -18.64 -4.06
CA GLN A 192 -5.30 -19.16 -2.85
C GLN A 192 -3.85 -18.70 -2.72
N GLY A 193 -3.30 -18.10 -3.80
CA GLY A 193 -1.91 -17.62 -3.84
C GLY A 193 -0.92 -18.61 -4.44
N TYR A 194 -1.40 -19.68 -5.08
CA TYR A 194 -0.53 -20.62 -5.78
C TYR A 194 -0.27 -20.19 -7.23
N PRO A 195 0.92 -20.48 -7.78
CA PRO A 195 1.22 -20.24 -9.20
C PRO A 195 0.22 -20.95 -10.12
N VAL A 196 -0.18 -20.28 -11.21
CA VAL A 196 -1.08 -20.84 -12.21
C VAL A 196 -0.31 -21.15 -13.47
N GLU A 197 -0.19 -22.41 -13.85
CA GLU A 197 0.38 -22.89 -15.10
C GLU A 197 -0.63 -22.84 -16.24
N GLY A 198 -0.17 -22.64 -17.46
CA GLY A 198 -0.96 -22.79 -18.69
C GLY A 198 -2.04 -21.71 -18.87
N THR A 199 -2.00 -20.60 -18.11
CA THR A 199 -3.00 -19.54 -18.27
C THR A 199 -2.50 -18.43 -19.20
N ILE A 200 -3.44 -17.84 -19.95
CA ILE A 200 -3.12 -16.75 -20.87
C ILE A 200 -3.06 -15.40 -20.10
N VAL A 201 -1.95 -14.72 -20.23
CA VAL A 201 -1.71 -13.35 -19.78
C VAL A 201 -1.64 -12.44 -21.00
N THR A 202 -2.35 -11.34 -20.96
CA THR A 202 -2.32 -10.35 -22.02
C THR A 202 -1.41 -9.19 -21.61
N PHE A 203 -0.42 -8.88 -22.44
CA PHE A 203 0.39 -7.68 -22.32
C PHE A 203 -0.01 -6.67 -23.39
N ASN A 204 -0.17 -5.41 -23.00
CA ASN A 204 -0.30 -4.30 -23.93
C ASN A 204 0.89 -3.36 -23.75
N ILE A 205 1.62 -3.11 -24.83
CA ILE A 205 2.67 -2.10 -24.86
C ILE A 205 2.60 -1.35 -26.19
N ASN A 206 2.60 -0.04 -26.13
CA ASN A 206 2.52 0.83 -27.29
C ASN A 206 1.30 0.55 -28.20
N GLY A 207 0.16 0.16 -27.59
CA GLY A 207 -1.09 -0.17 -28.29
C GLY A 207 -1.14 -1.56 -28.93
N VAL A 208 -0.07 -2.35 -28.81
CA VAL A 208 -0.02 -3.72 -29.36
C VAL A 208 -0.26 -4.74 -28.25
N PHE A 209 -1.13 -5.69 -28.52
CA PHE A 209 -1.49 -6.76 -27.59
C PHE A 209 -0.70 -8.04 -27.87
N TYR A 210 -0.15 -8.63 -26.82
CA TYR A 210 0.60 -9.88 -26.86
C TYR A 210 0.00 -10.86 -25.86
N TYR A 211 -0.23 -12.09 -26.30
CA TYR A 211 -0.79 -13.17 -25.49
C TYR A 211 0.33 -14.14 -25.15
N LYS A 212 0.57 -14.39 -23.87
CA LYS A 212 1.60 -15.29 -23.38
C LYS A 212 1.01 -16.25 -22.37
N GLU A 213 1.37 -17.50 -22.49
CA GLU A 213 1.00 -18.54 -21.55
C GLU A 213 2.00 -18.60 -20.40
N THR A 214 1.52 -18.88 -19.20
CA THR A 214 2.37 -19.05 -18.02
C THR A 214 3.01 -20.42 -17.99
N ASP A 215 4.25 -20.48 -17.53
CA ASP A 215 4.98 -21.74 -17.28
C ASP A 215 4.52 -22.42 -15.96
N SER A 216 5.15 -23.54 -15.58
CA SER A 216 4.89 -24.30 -14.35
C SER A 216 5.10 -23.49 -13.06
N ASN A 217 5.84 -22.39 -13.11
CA ASN A 217 6.04 -21.46 -11.99
C ASN A 217 5.01 -20.31 -11.99
N GLY A 218 4.07 -20.32 -12.93
CA GLY A 218 3.10 -19.25 -13.14
C GLY A 218 3.68 -18.02 -13.83
N ILE A 219 4.83 -18.10 -14.50
CA ILE A 219 5.53 -16.96 -15.09
C ILE A 219 5.17 -16.82 -16.57
N ALA A 220 4.66 -15.64 -16.94
CA ALA A 220 4.52 -15.22 -18.34
C ALA A 220 5.56 -14.15 -18.67
N SER A 221 6.21 -14.26 -19.85
CA SER A 221 7.29 -13.35 -20.26
C SER A 221 7.09 -12.81 -21.67
N LEU A 222 7.45 -11.53 -21.86
CA LEU A 222 7.44 -10.86 -23.15
C LEU A 222 8.83 -10.28 -23.48
N ALA A 223 9.38 -10.65 -24.64
CA ALA A 223 10.58 -10.01 -25.17
C ALA A 223 10.25 -8.60 -25.67
N ILE A 224 11.02 -7.61 -25.22
CA ILE A 224 10.83 -6.21 -25.60
C ILE A 224 11.87 -5.81 -26.62
N ASN A 225 11.44 -5.63 -27.88
CA ASN A 225 12.29 -5.25 -29.02
C ASN A 225 11.98 -3.83 -29.53
N LEU A 226 11.58 -2.95 -28.64
CA LEU A 226 11.28 -1.55 -28.96
C LEU A 226 12.56 -0.72 -29.08
N ARG A 227 12.50 0.37 -29.85
CA ARG A 227 13.57 1.37 -29.96
C ARG A 227 13.84 2.01 -28.59
N PRO A 228 15.02 2.64 -28.39
CA PRO A 228 15.28 3.41 -27.18
C PRO A 228 14.18 4.40 -26.87
N GLY A 229 13.73 4.40 -25.59
CA GLY A 229 12.60 5.23 -25.13
C GLY A 229 12.02 4.73 -23.82
N LYS A 230 11.00 5.44 -23.35
CA LYS A 230 10.22 5.08 -22.16
C LYS A 230 8.82 4.65 -22.60
N TYR A 231 8.35 3.55 -22.08
CA TYR A 231 7.08 2.93 -22.41
C TYR A 231 6.37 2.49 -21.13
N VAL A 232 5.06 2.32 -21.23
CA VAL A 232 4.26 1.63 -20.20
C VAL A 232 3.79 0.31 -20.79
N ILE A 233 4.02 -0.78 -20.06
CA ILE A 233 3.44 -2.09 -20.35
C ILE A 233 2.30 -2.34 -19.38
N THR A 234 1.13 -2.68 -19.90
CA THR A 234 -0.02 -3.08 -19.08
C THR A 234 -0.18 -4.59 -19.17
N THR A 235 -0.12 -5.24 -18.01
CA THR A 235 -0.42 -6.68 -17.87
C THR A 235 -1.86 -6.83 -17.47
N MET A 236 -2.61 -7.68 -18.17
CA MET A 236 -4.01 -7.99 -17.89
C MET A 236 -4.18 -9.47 -17.60
N TYR A 237 -4.85 -9.79 -16.51
CA TYR A 237 -5.24 -11.16 -16.14
C TYR A 237 -6.64 -11.16 -15.51
N GLY A 238 -7.58 -11.84 -16.16
CA GLY A 238 -8.98 -11.79 -15.80
C GLY A 238 -9.55 -10.37 -15.95
N GLN A 239 -10.10 -9.83 -14.87
CA GLN A 239 -10.67 -8.46 -14.85
C GLN A 239 -9.76 -7.47 -14.10
N TYR A 240 -8.47 -7.72 -14.05
CA TYR A 240 -7.50 -6.91 -13.35
C TYR A 240 -6.30 -6.60 -14.25
N ASP A 241 -5.82 -5.39 -14.15
CA ASP A 241 -4.71 -4.87 -14.93
C ASP A 241 -3.69 -4.15 -14.02
N VAL A 242 -2.41 -4.25 -14.38
CA VAL A 242 -1.29 -3.58 -13.71
C VAL A 242 -0.40 -2.95 -14.77
N GLY A 243 -0.01 -1.70 -14.57
CA GLY A 243 0.95 -0.99 -15.40
C GLY A 243 2.35 -1.02 -14.80
N ASN A 244 3.36 -1.20 -15.64
CA ASN A 244 4.78 -1.11 -15.29
C ASN A 244 5.53 -0.25 -16.30
N ASN A 245 6.64 0.35 -15.87
CA ASN A 245 7.51 1.12 -16.76
C ASN A 245 8.51 0.19 -17.46
N VAL A 246 8.72 0.44 -18.75
CA VAL A 246 9.78 -0.19 -19.54
C VAL A 246 10.66 0.92 -20.09
N THR A 247 11.94 0.93 -19.72
CA THR A 247 12.92 1.87 -20.25
C THR A 247 13.92 1.11 -21.12
N VAL A 248 13.94 1.45 -22.40
CA VAL A 248 14.95 0.92 -23.34
C VAL A 248 16.01 2.01 -23.51
N LEU A 249 17.22 1.72 -23.05
CA LEU A 249 18.37 2.60 -23.13
C LEU A 249 19.04 2.53 -24.51
N PRO A 250 19.55 3.63 -25.06
CA PRO A 250 20.28 3.62 -26.32
C PRO A 250 21.65 2.95 -26.14
N THR A 251 22.05 2.18 -27.12
CA THR A 251 23.40 1.63 -27.22
C THR A 251 24.40 2.58 -27.88
N LEU A 252 23.90 3.64 -28.51
CA LEU A 252 24.66 4.80 -28.96
C LEU A 252 24.28 6.01 -28.11
N GLN A 253 25.23 6.54 -27.37
CA GLN A 253 25.04 7.60 -26.38
C GLN A 253 25.82 8.84 -26.82
N THR A 254 25.13 9.99 -26.88
CA THR A 254 25.74 11.28 -27.21
C THR A 254 25.17 12.34 -26.27
N SER A 255 25.87 13.45 -26.14
CA SER A 255 25.41 14.67 -25.48
C SER A 255 25.67 15.89 -26.35
N ASP A 256 24.92 16.94 -26.14
CA ASP A 256 25.15 18.20 -26.83
C ASP A 256 26.53 18.76 -26.48
N LEU A 257 27.22 19.32 -27.47
CA LEU A 257 28.52 19.96 -27.32
C LEU A 257 28.35 21.47 -27.44
N LYS A 258 28.79 22.20 -26.41
CA LYS A 258 28.97 23.65 -26.45
C LYS A 258 30.45 23.97 -26.34
N MET A 259 31.00 24.59 -27.38
CA MET A 259 32.43 24.85 -27.47
C MET A 259 32.69 26.28 -27.98
N LYS A 260 33.91 26.80 -27.71
CA LYS A 260 34.43 28.00 -28.37
C LYS A 260 35.04 27.61 -29.71
N TYR A 261 35.06 28.52 -30.65
CA TYR A 261 35.67 28.30 -31.96
C TYR A 261 37.16 27.89 -31.81
N LEU A 262 37.52 26.74 -32.36
CA LEU A 262 38.86 26.15 -32.32
C LEU A 262 39.45 25.90 -30.92
N ASP A 263 38.64 25.65 -29.91
CA ASP A 263 39.13 25.38 -28.55
C ASP A 263 39.64 23.92 -28.37
N GLY A 264 39.56 23.10 -29.40
CA GLY A 264 40.05 21.72 -29.39
C GLY A 264 39.01 20.71 -28.87
N SER A 265 37.80 21.15 -28.53
CA SER A 265 36.72 20.25 -28.09
C SER A 265 36.30 19.31 -29.20
N ALA A 266 35.95 18.09 -28.84
CA ALA A 266 35.45 17.07 -29.73
C ALA A 266 34.03 16.66 -29.39
N PHE A 267 33.21 16.39 -30.40
CA PHE A 267 31.92 15.75 -30.20
C PHE A 267 32.15 14.25 -30.03
N ASN A 268 31.67 13.69 -28.92
CA ASN A 268 31.91 12.31 -28.54
C ASN A 268 30.60 11.50 -28.65
N ALA A 269 30.73 10.27 -29.17
CA ALA A 269 29.68 9.28 -29.16
C ALA A 269 30.23 8.00 -28.50
N ARG A 270 29.51 7.51 -27.48
CA ARG A 270 29.87 6.27 -26.82
C ARG A 270 28.98 5.14 -27.31
N VAL A 271 29.60 4.02 -27.67
CA VAL A 271 28.89 2.80 -28.08
C VAL A 271 29.03 1.75 -27.00
N VAL A 272 27.92 1.15 -26.64
CA VAL A 272 27.86 0.05 -25.66
C VAL A 272 27.10 -1.14 -26.25
N ASP A 273 27.38 -2.34 -25.75
CA ASP A 273 26.62 -3.55 -26.07
C ASP A 273 25.23 -3.57 -25.36
N GLY A 274 24.48 -4.66 -25.52
CA GLY A 274 23.21 -4.88 -24.86
C GLY A 274 23.32 -5.02 -23.34
N GLN A 275 24.48 -5.19 -22.77
CA GLN A 275 24.78 -5.28 -21.35
C GLN A 275 25.29 -3.95 -20.77
N GLY A 276 25.56 -2.95 -21.65
CA GLY A 276 26.10 -1.65 -21.28
C GLY A 276 27.62 -1.60 -21.23
N ASN A 277 28.30 -2.65 -21.64
CA ASN A 277 29.76 -2.67 -21.73
C ASN A 277 30.24 -1.86 -22.96
N PRO A 278 31.34 -1.13 -22.86
CA PRO A 278 31.89 -0.39 -23.99
C PRO A 278 32.28 -1.32 -25.15
N LEU A 279 31.99 -0.89 -26.37
CA LEU A 279 32.34 -1.59 -27.59
C LEU A 279 33.46 -0.83 -28.30
N ALA A 280 34.69 -1.40 -28.29
CA ALA A 280 35.81 -0.92 -29.05
C ALA A 280 35.70 -1.32 -30.55
N ASN A 281 36.46 -0.63 -31.39
CA ASN A 281 36.59 -0.91 -32.81
C ASN A 281 35.28 -0.86 -33.61
N GLN A 282 34.27 -0.12 -33.15
CA GLN A 282 33.03 0.10 -33.87
C GLN A 282 33.08 1.38 -34.70
N ILE A 283 32.56 1.30 -35.94
CA ILE A 283 32.49 2.46 -36.81
C ILE A 283 31.25 3.27 -36.46
N VAL A 284 31.46 4.50 -36.01
CA VAL A 284 30.41 5.53 -35.76
C VAL A 284 30.46 6.54 -36.88
N THR A 285 29.35 6.74 -37.56
CA THR A 285 29.19 7.76 -38.61
C THR A 285 28.54 9.01 -38.03
N PHE A 286 29.24 10.11 -38.05
CA PHE A 286 28.73 11.42 -37.70
C PHE A 286 28.28 12.16 -38.97
N ASN A 287 27.10 12.71 -39.00
CA ASN A 287 26.64 13.63 -40.03
C ASN A 287 26.58 15.04 -39.44
N VAL A 288 27.39 15.93 -39.96
CA VAL A 288 27.38 17.33 -39.52
C VAL A 288 27.18 18.20 -40.76
N ASN A 289 26.06 18.94 -40.81
CA ASN A 289 25.66 19.77 -41.92
C ASN A 289 25.69 19.07 -43.31
N GLY A 290 25.29 17.77 -43.32
CA GLY A 290 25.27 16.97 -44.55
C GLY A 290 26.59 16.27 -44.91
N VAL A 291 27.67 16.55 -44.20
CA VAL A 291 28.97 15.87 -44.36
C VAL A 291 29.10 14.72 -43.40
N PHE A 292 29.51 13.54 -43.95
CA PHE A 292 29.63 12.31 -43.17
C PHE A 292 31.07 12.04 -42.76
N TYR A 293 31.28 11.73 -41.49
CA TYR A 293 32.60 11.42 -40.93
C TYR A 293 32.53 10.06 -40.23
N ASN A 294 33.37 9.11 -40.62
CA ASN A 294 33.51 7.82 -39.98
C ASN A 294 34.63 7.88 -38.94
N LYS A 295 34.33 7.50 -37.70
CA LYS A 295 35.29 7.38 -36.60
C LYS A 295 35.15 6.01 -35.95
N VAL A 296 36.28 5.47 -35.46
CA VAL A 296 36.32 4.17 -34.79
C VAL A 296 36.33 4.42 -33.27
N THR A 297 35.59 3.61 -32.53
CA THR A 297 35.58 3.67 -31.06
C THR A 297 36.89 3.12 -30.48
N ASN A 298 37.38 3.76 -29.44
CA ASN A 298 38.50 3.27 -28.61
C ASN A 298 38.05 2.16 -27.63
N ASP A 299 38.93 1.74 -26.73
CA ASP A 299 38.64 0.70 -25.73
C ASP A 299 37.54 1.08 -24.72
N GLU A 300 37.29 2.35 -24.55
CA GLU A 300 36.19 2.88 -23.72
C GLU A 300 34.87 2.97 -24.51
N GLY A 301 34.83 2.53 -25.74
CA GLY A 301 33.69 2.61 -26.66
C GLY A 301 33.44 4.01 -27.20
N ILE A 302 34.40 4.95 -27.12
CA ILE A 302 34.21 6.34 -27.50
C ILE A 302 34.79 6.61 -28.90
N ALA A 303 33.95 7.13 -29.79
CA ALA A 303 34.36 7.73 -31.08
C ALA A 303 34.30 9.25 -30.95
N SER A 304 35.38 9.93 -31.38
CA SER A 304 35.50 11.39 -31.24
C SER A 304 35.62 12.07 -32.60
N LEU A 305 34.90 13.16 -32.79
CA LEU A 305 34.96 14.03 -33.96
C LEU A 305 35.36 15.45 -33.56
N ASN A 306 36.53 15.91 -33.96
CA ASN A 306 36.96 17.30 -33.75
C ASN A 306 36.11 18.23 -34.63
N ILE A 307 35.47 19.19 -33.99
CA ILE A 307 34.58 20.16 -34.65
C ILE A 307 35.38 21.40 -35.04
N ARG A 308 35.38 21.72 -36.36
CA ARG A 308 36.03 22.91 -36.92
C ARG A 308 35.06 23.74 -37.75
N LEU A 309 33.88 23.98 -37.20
CA LEU A 309 32.85 24.75 -37.86
C LEU A 309 32.95 26.24 -37.49
N MET A 310 32.48 27.08 -38.40
CA MET A 310 32.32 28.55 -38.13
C MET A 310 31.34 28.76 -36.99
N LYS A 311 31.43 29.90 -36.32
CA LYS A 311 30.51 30.31 -35.26
C LYS A 311 29.04 30.17 -35.74
N GLY A 312 28.24 29.45 -34.96
CA GLY A 312 26.84 29.17 -35.26
C GLY A 312 26.33 27.94 -34.48
N GLU A 313 25.08 27.59 -34.72
CA GLU A 313 24.49 26.35 -34.25
C GLU A 313 24.49 25.32 -35.40
N SER A 314 24.88 24.08 -35.08
CA SER A 314 24.89 22.99 -36.07
C SER A 314 24.23 21.75 -35.45
N VAL A 315 23.42 21.07 -36.25
CA VAL A 315 22.79 19.80 -35.86
C VAL A 315 23.65 18.66 -36.37
N SER A 316 23.99 17.72 -35.46
CA SER A 316 24.68 16.50 -35.80
C SER A 316 23.72 15.32 -35.64
N TYR A 317 23.69 14.44 -36.66
CA TYR A 317 23.03 13.14 -36.60
C TYR A 317 24.12 12.05 -36.55
N THR A 318 24.00 11.14 -35.60
CA THR A 318 24.97 10.05 -35.43
C THR A 318 24.27 8.73 -35.71
N HIS A 319 24.91 7.89 -36.51
CA HIS A 319 24.46 6.55 -36.87
C HIS A 319 25.51 5.52 -36.52
N LEU A 320 25.08 4.40 -35.95
CA LEU A 320 25.92 3.19 -35.82
C LEU A 320 25.63 2.30 -37.03
N ARG A 321 26.64 1.99 -37.84
CA ARG A 321 26.50 0.92 -38.82
C ARG A 321 26.49 -0.41 -38.06
N ALA A 322 25.34 -1.07 -38.01
CA ALA A 322 25.29 -2.46 -37.59
C ALA A 322 26.04 -3.32 -38.64
N HIS A 323 27.12 -3.97 -38.25
CA HIS A 323 27.49 -5.19 -38.92
C HIS A 323 26.36 -6.20 -38.65
N GLU A 324 25.56 -6.51 -39.66
CA GLU A 324 24.73 -7.70 -39.65
C GLU A 324 25.67 -8.92 -39.60
N THR A 325 25.95 -9.40 -38.40
CA THR A 325 26.30 -10.80 -38.24
C THR A 325 24.98 -11.54 -38.32
N CYS A 326 24.71 -12.07 -39.52
CA CYS A 326 23.80 -13.18 -39.71
C CYS A 326 24.26 -14.30 -38.77
N ALA A 327 23.56 -14.52 -37.69
CA ALA A 327 23.53 -15.77 -36.97
C ALA A 327 22.09 -16.21 -37.05
N ASP A 328 21.85 -17.10 -38.00
CA ASP A 328 20.65 -17.88 -38.19
C ASP A 328 20.31 -18.69 -36.93
N LEU A 329 19.00 -18.91 -36.75
CA LEU A 329 18.26 -19.87 -35.96
C LEU A 329 17.73 -19.35 -34.60
#